data_bf5247eafc204029086f3cd68b78f3e3
#
_entry.id   bf5247eafc204029086f3cd68b78f3e3
#
_cell.length_a   1.000
_cell.length_b   1.000
_cell.length_c   1.000
_cell.angle_alpha   90.00
_cell.angle_beta   90.00
_cell.angle_gamma   90.00
#
_symmetry.space_group_name_H-M   'P 1'
#
loop_
_entity.id
_entity.type
_entity.pdbx_description
1 polymer ?
#
loop_
_entity_poly.entity_id
_entity_poly.type
_entity_poly.pdbx_seq_one_letter_code
_entity_poly.pdbx_strand_id
1 'polypeptide(L)'
;MTKNRSNYVNKIEVLSDGLKVSFANNSEDTFPNLWLRDHAKDENNWDERSHQRKTFTAKINPDIKIKKANISNEGKYIDIKWSDTANNIQYSSEFLFKNSINYSNNKNKIKIWENKEINDDIFLNYENTISKEGFKNLLSKLHTCGFAVITDCKKDMSPVETLAKKIGYVRNSIFGGLWSFESNADMADSAYTNEELRPHTDSTYSNDAPGLQLLLCCKYDAIGGESIMVDGLKIAEIIKIKNKDLYDNLTNIEVPGNYTGDGVILEAKRPIIKLDDKNQIAQISFNNYDRAPFRLDPELTKIFYEAISLFDNLANSEQYQWRHIL
;
A
#
# COMPACT_ATOMS: atom_id res chain seq x y z
N MET A 1 -19.64 26.44 -3.75
CA MET A 1 -19.21 25.13 -3.27
C MET A 1 -19.70 24.96 -1.84
N THR A 2 -20.74 24.20 -1.61
CA THR A 2 -21.24 23.85 -0.27
C THR A 2 -20.16 23.00 0.40
N LYS A 3 -19.45 23.56 1.41
CA LYS A 3 -18.48 22.80 2.21
C LYS A 3 -19.21 21.63 2.85
N ASN A 4 -18.74 20.42 2.56
CA ASN A 4 -19.27 19.21 3.17
C ASN A 4 -19.07 19.30 4.70
N ARG A 5 -20.18 19.46 5.45
CA ARG A 5 -20.17 19.64 6.92
C ARG A 5 -20.26 18.29 7.66
N SER A 6 -20.17 17.18 6.96
CA SER A 6 -20.36 15.81 7.53
C SER A 6 -19.41 15.48 8.67
N ASN A 7 -18.24 16.10 8.73
CA ASN A 7 -17.23 15.92 9.76
C ASN A 7 -17.32 16.95 10.92
N TYR A 8 -18.30 17.85 10.92
CA TYR A 8 -18.47 18.81 12.03
C TYR A 8 -18.98 18.09 13.27
N VAL A 9 -18.58 18.58 14.44
CA VAL A 9 -19.01 18.02 15.72
C VAL A 9 -20.37 18.61 16.10
N ASN A 10 -21.33 17.73 16.36
CA ASN A 10 -22.68 18.11 16.83
C ASN A 10 -22.80 18.04 18.35
N LYS A 11 -22.17 17.05 18.97
CA LYS A 11 -22.29 16.80 20.40
C LYS A 11 -20.98 16.24 20.96
N ILE A 12 -20.70 16.57 22.21
CA ILE A 12 -19.61 15.99 22.98
C ILE A 12 -20.10 15.60 24.38
N GLU A 13 -19.46 14.58 24.94
CA GLU A 13 -19.68 14.13 26.30
C GLU A 13 -18.33 13.79 26.93
N VAL A 14 -18.00 14.43 28.05
CA VAL A 14 -16.77 14.17 28.80
C VAL A 14 -16.99 12.94 29.66
N LEU A 15 -16.20 11.90 29.43
CA LEU A 15 -16.20 10.66 30.22
C LEU A 15 -15.03 10.66 31.20
N SER A 16 -14.98 9.67 32.08
CA SER A 16 -13.91 9.52 33.09
C SER A 16 -12.52 9.37 32.46
N ASP A 17 -12.45 8.73 31.27
CA ASP A 17 -11.23 8.31 30.60
C ASP A 17 -11.11 8.80 29.13
N GLY A 18 -12.10 9.58 28.66
CA GLY A 18 -12.11 10.07 27.28
C GLY A 18 -13.16 11.14 26.99
N LEU A 19 -13.24 11.47 25.70
CA LEU A 19 -14.24 12.36 25.15
C LEU A 19 -15.03 11.61 24.06
N LYS A 20 -16.33 11.43 24.29
CA LYS A 20 -17.24 10.95 23.26
C LYS A 20 -17.61 12.12 22.35
N VAL A 21 -17.50 11.90 21.04
CA VAL A 21 -17.76 12.91 20.01
C VAL A 21 -18.77 12.36 18.99
N SER A 22 -19.86 13.09 18.76
CA SER A 22 -20.83 12.79 17.71
C SER A 22 -20.67 13.79 16.55
N PHE A 23 -20.58 13.30 15.34
CA PHE A 23 -20.37 14.10 14.11
C PHE A 23 -21.69 14.33 13.35
N ALA A 24 -21.70 15.32 12.48
CA ALA A 24 -22.88 15.70 11.70
C ALA A 24 -23.38 14.62 10.72
N ASN A 25 -22.56 13.63 10.40
CA ASN A 25 -22.95 12.46 9.61
C ASN A 25 -23.57 11.33 10.46
N ASN A 26 -23.86 11.59 11.72
CA ASN A 26 -24.38 10.65 12.72
C ASN A 26 -23.38 9.54 13.13
N SER A 27 -22.12 9.65 12.78
CA SER A 27 -21.08 8.77 13.37
C SER A 27 -20.67 9.27 14.74
N GLU A 28 -20.25 8.34 15.58
CA GLU A 28 -19.76 8.62 16.94
C GLU A 28 -18.46 7.87 17.17
N ASP A 29 -17.60 8.46 18.00
CA ASP A 29 -16.39 7.79 18.50
C ASP A 29 -15.99 8.33 19.87
N THR A 30 -15.22 7.54 20.61
CA THR A 30 -14.69 7.92 21.91
C THR A 30 -13.16 7.99 21.85
N PHE A 31 -12.64 9.19 22.07
CA PHE A 31 -11.21 9.46 22.07
C PHE A 31 -10.66 9.44 23.49
N PRO A 32 -9.71 8.53 23.79
CA PRO A 32 -9.11 8.46 25.14
C PRO A 32 -8.41 9.78 25.53
N ASN A 33 -8.48 10.15 26.81
CA ASN A 33 -7.84 11.37 27.33
C ASN A 33 -6.36 11.43 26.98
N LEU A 34 -5.65 10.33 27.19
CA LEU A 34 -4.21 10.25 26.93
C LEU A 34 -3.90 10.45 25.45
N TRP A 35 -4.70 9.82 24.55
CA TRP A 35 -4.55 9.98 23.12
C TRP A 35 -4.77 11.44 22.68
N LEU A 36 -5.86 12.06 23.13
CA LEU A 36 -6.13 13.46 22.83
C LEU A 36 -4.99 14.37 23.29
N ARG A 37 -4.53 14.17 24.54
CA ARG A 37 -3.46 15.01 25.11
C ARG A 37 -2.13 14.86 24.38
N ASP A 38 -1.80 13.65 23.94
CA ASP A 38 -0.60 13.36 23.12
C ASP A 38 -0.66 13.99 21.71
N HIS A 39 -1.87 14.19 21.18
CA HIS A 39 -2.08 14.77 19.87
C HIS A 39 -2.45 16.26 19.91
N ALA A 40 -2.15 16.94 21.00
CA ALA A 40 -2.32 18.39 21.13
C ALA A 40 -1.41 19.13 20.13
N LYS A 41 -1.99 20.10 19.40
CA LYS A 41 -1.28 20.87 18.36
C LYS A 41 -1.17 22.36 18.69
N ASP A 42 -1.20 22.72 19.95
CA ASP A 42 -0.85 24.07 20.38
C ASP A 42 0.68 24.31 20.30
N GLU A 43 1.10 25.56 20.38
CA GLU A 43 2.51 25.97 20.24
C GLU A 43 3.49 25.31 21.22
N ASN A 44 3.03 24.87 22.38
CA ASN A 44 3.87 24.19 23.38
C ASN A 44 4.07 22.69 23.08
N ASN A 45 3.17 22.08 22.33
CA ASN A 45 3.15 20.63 22.08
C ASN A 45 3.54 20.26 20.65
N TRP A 46 3.43 21.19 19.70
CA TRP A 46 3.63 20.94 18.29
C TRP A 46 4.45 22.03 17.61
N ASP A 47 5.33 21.66 16.69
CA ASP A 47 6.05 22.56 15.82
C ASP A 47 5.47 22.52 14.41
N GLU A 48 4.82 23.62 14.00
CA GLU A 48 4.16 23.73 12.68
C GLU A 48 5.15 23.71 11.51
N ARG A 49 6.38 24.15 11.73
CA ARG A 49 7.39 24.20 10.66
C ARG A 49 7.96 22.83 10.33
N SER A 50 8.32 22.06 11.36
CA SER A 50 8.90 20.73 11.20
C SER A 50 7.83 19.62 11.18
N HIS A 51 6.58 19.94 11.52
CA HIS A 51 5.49 18.98 11.73
C HIS A 51 5.84 17.88 12.75
N GLN A 52 6.51 18.29 13.84
CA GLN A 52 6.97 17.37 14.88
C GLN A 52 6.41 17.72 16.27
N ARG A 53 6.29 16.69 17.12
CA ARG A 53 5.96 16.88 18.54
C ARG A 53 7.10 17.55 19.28
N LYS A 54 6.76 18.53 20.15
CA LYS A 54 7.67 19.11 21.13
C LYS A 54 7.59 18.39 22.47
N THR A 55 6.40 17.89 22.82
CA THR A 55 6.19 17.14 24.06
C THR A 55 6.48 15.67 23.84
N PHE A 56 7.28 15.08 24.71
CA PHE A 56 7.52 13.64 24.71
C PHE A 56 6.34 12.93 25.36
N THR A 57 5.75 11.95 24.67
CA THR A 57 4.62 11.15 25.13
C THR A 57 4.83 10.55 26.52
N ALA A 58 6.07 10.09 26.82
CA ALA A 58 6.42 9.51 28.12
C ALA A 58 6.33 10.49 29.31
N LYS A 59 6.22 11.82 29.07
CA LYS A 59 6.06 12.85 30.10
C LYS A 59 4.61 13.21 30.38
N ILE A 60 3.66 12.70 29.59
CA ILE A 60 2.24 12.94 29.81
C ILE A 60 1.78 12.06 30.98
N ASN A 61 1.12 12.68 31.97
CA ASN A 61 0.56 11.92 33.07
C ASN A 61 -0.49 10.93 32.56
N PRO A 62 -0.37 9.62 32.83
CA PRO A 62 -1.37 8.62 32.43
C PRO A 62 -2.78 8.91 32.97
N ASP A 63 -2.88 9.58 34.12
CA ASP A 63 -4.15 9.97 34.76
C ASP A 63 -4.65 11.34 34.29
N ILE A 64 -4.18 11.85 33.17
CA ILE A 64 -4.62 13.14 32.61
C ILE A 64 -6.13 13.21 32.45
N LYS A 65 -6.75 14.31 32.87
CA LYS A 65 -8.21 14.50 32.85
C LYS A 65 -8.60 15.74 32.08
N ILE A 66 -9.73 15.66 31.41
CA ILE A 66 -10.43 16.81 30.84
C ILE A 66 -11.16 17.52 31.97
N LYS A 67 -10.81 18.79 32.24
CA LYS A 67 -11.55 19.65 33.18
C LYS A 67 -12.81 20.23 32.55
N LYS A 68 -12.74 20.58 31.27
CA LYS A 68 -13.84 21.15 30.51
C LYS A 68 -13.62 20.95 29.01
N ALA A 69 -14.67 20.67 28.28
CA ALA A 69 -14.67 20.64 26.82
C ALA A 69 -15.87 21.42 26.27
N ASN A 70 -15.69 22.19 25.20
CA ASN A 70 -16.77 22.91 24.53
C ASN A 70 -16.61 22.79 23.00
N ILE A 71 -17.72 22.74 22.30
CA ILE A 71 -17.75 22.88 20.84
C ILE A 71 -17.61 24.36 20.51
N SER A 72 -16.76 24.69 19.53
CA SER A 72 -16.56 26.05 19.04
C SER A 72 -16.65 26.13 17.53
N ASN A 73 -16.83 27.36 17.02
CA ASN A 73 -16.90 27.68 15.58
C ASN A 73 -17.88 26.74 14.84
N GLU A 74 -19.13 26.69 15.29
CA GLU A 74 -20.21 25.88 14.69
C GLU A 74 -19.85 24.39 14.46
N GLY A 75 -19.10 23.79 15.38
CA GLY A 75 -18.72 22.39 15.31
C GLY A 75 -17.42 22.10 14.55
N LYS A 76 -16.69 23.11 14.11
CA LYS A 76 -15.39 22.92 13.43
C LYS A 76 -14.28 22.54 14.40
N TYR A 77 -14.43 22.92 15.68
CA TYR A 77 -13.41 22.68 16.70
C TYR A 77 -14.02 22.24 18.02
N ILE A 78 -13.21 21.59 18.83
CA ILE A 78 -13.45 21.35 20.24
C ILE A 78 -12.32 22.01 21.01
N ASP A 79 -12.68 22.86 22.00
CA ASP A 79 -11.72 23.47 22.92
C ASP A 79 -11.71 22.66 24.22
N ILE A 80 -10.56 22.11 24.57
CA ILE A 80 -10.38 21.25 25.76
C ILE A 80 -9.47 21.94 26.76
N LYS A 81 -9.94 22.06 28.00
CA LYS A 81 -9.17 22.43 29.19
C LYS A 81 -8.68 21.18 29.89
N TRP A 82 -7.40 20.96 29.92
CA TRP A 82 -6.79 19.84 30.60
C TRP A 82 -6.46 20.12 32.06
N SER A 83 -6.21 19.06 32.85
CA SER A 83 -5.80 19.16 34.24
C SER A 83 -4.39 19.73 34.39
N ASP A 84 -3.54 19.61 33.39
CA ASP A 84 -2.13 20.02 33.35
C ASP A 84 -1.87 21.30 32.57
N THR A 85 -2.89 21.92 31.96
CA THR A 85 -2.69 23.12 31.14
C THR A 85 -3.36 24.37 31.72
N ALA A 86 -2.76 25.54 31.53
CA ALA A 86 -3.35 26.83 31.88
C ALA A 86 -4.40 27.30 30.85
N ASN A 87 -4.19 27.00 29.58
CA ASN A 87 -5.05 27.43 28.47
C ASN A 87 -5.83 26.23 27.88
N ASN A 88 -6.89 26.54 27.13
CA ASN A 88 -7.58 25.56 26.33
C ASN A 88 -6.71 25.13 25.14
N ILE A 89 -6.76 23.86 24.79
CA ILE A 89 -6.17 23.32 23.56
C ILE A 89 -7.29 23.03 22.58
N GLN A 90 -7.12 23.48 21.33
CA GLN A 90 -8.11 23.32 20.28
C GLN A 90 -7.82 22.13 19.40
N TYR A 91 -8.85 21.32 19.12
CA TYR A 91 -8.81 20.17 18.23
C TYR A 91 -9.78 20.37 17.08
N SER A 92 -9.32 20.23 15.82
CA SER A 92 -10.22 20.35 14.68
C SER A 92 -11.11 19.11 14.55
N SER A 93 -12.36 19.31 14.19
CA SER A 93 -13.30 18.24 13.91
C SER A 93 -12.82 17.33 12.78
N GLU A 94 -12.15 17.89 11.78
CA GLU A 94 -11.57 17.14 10.68
C GLU A 94 -10.48 16.17 11.15
N PHE A 95 -9.62 16.61 12.07
CA PHE A 95 -8.59 15.74 12.67
C PHE A 95 -9.22 14.59 13.44
N LEU A 96 -10.20 14.88 14.31
CA LEU A 96 -10.89 13.84 15.09
C LEU A 96 -11.64 12.87 14.17
N PHE A 97 -12.37 13.38 13.20
CA PHE A 97 -13.11 12.56 12.24
C PHE A 97 -12.20 11.61 11.45
N LYS A 98 -11.06 12.11 10.95
CA LYS A 98 -10.08 11.28 10.21
C LYS A 98 -9.38 10.22 11.06
N ASN A 99 -9.32 10.42 12.37
CA ASN A 99 -8.70 9.50 13.31
C ASN A 99 -9.71 8.69 14.13
N SER A 100 -10.99 8.73 13.76
CA SER A 100 -11.98 7.86 14.39
C SER A 100 -11.80 6.41 13.94
N ILE A 101 -12.04 5.45 14.85
CA ILE A 101 -11.86 4.01 14.59
C ILE A 101 -12.67 3.55 13.37
N ASN A 102 -13.85 4.12 13.18
CA ASN A 102 -14.76 3.78 12.09
C ASN A 102 -14.53 4.63 10.83
N TYR A 103 -13.49 5.49 10.80
CA TYR A 103 -13.21 6.28 9.61
C TYR A 103 -12.75 5.40 8.46
N SER A 104 -13.53 5.41 7.39
CA SER A 104 -13.17 4.76 6.13
C SER A 104 -12.93 5.84 5.07
N ASN A 105 -11.73 5.92 4.55
CA ASN A 105 -11.42 6.81 3.43
C ASN A 105 -11.89 6.16 2.12
N ASN A 106 -13.20 6.19 1.87
CA ASN A 106 -13.83 5.54 0.71
C ASN A 106 -13.54 6.22 -0.65
N LYS A 107 -12.60 7.16 -0.74
CA LYS A 107 -12.44 7.98 -1.95
C LYS A 107 -11.81 7.24 -3.13
N ASN A 108 -11.01 6.21 -2.88
CA ASN A 108 -10.42 5.40 -3.94
C ASN A 108 -10.46 3.93 -3.51
N LYS A 109 -11.51 3.22 -3.87
CA LYS A 109 -11.55 1.78 -3.65
C LYS A 109 -10.63 1.09 -4.66
N ILE A 110 -9.80 0.19 -4.19
CA ILE A 110 -9.08 -0.75 -5.04
C ILE A 110 -10.13 -1.53 -5.84
N LYS A 111 -9.97 -1.58 -7.14
CA LYS A 111 -10.78 -2.38 -8.04
C LYS A 111 -10.06 -3.70 -8.26
N ILE A 112 -10.58 -4.75 -7.70
CA ILE A 112 -10.13 -6.14 -7.98
C ILE A 112 -10.68 -6.54 -9.35
N TRP A 113 -9.84 -7.12 -10.21
CA TRP A 113 -10.19 -7.31 -11.61
C TRP A 113 -9.84 -8.71 -12.16
N GLU A 114 -10.53 -9.07 -13.23
CA GLU A 114 -10.21 -10.15 -14.15
C GLU A 114 -9.84 -9.57 -15.52
N ASN A 115 -9.20 -10.35 -16.39
CA ASN A 115 -8.73 -9.89 -17.71
C ASN A 115 -9.78 -9.04 -18.46
N LYS A 116 -10.99 -9.55 -18.60
CA LYS A 116 -12.10 -8.89 -19.35
C LYS A 116 -12.58 -7.56 -18.75
N GLU A 117 -12.15 -7.22 -17.53
CA GLU A 117 -12.54 -5.99 -16.83
C GLU A 117 -11.54 -4.86 -17.02
N ILE A 118 -10.39 -5.13 -17.65
CA ILE A 118 -9.40 -4.13 -18.03
C ILE A 118 -9.79 -3.54 -19.37
N ASN A 119 -10.01 -2.24 -19.39
CA ASN A 119 -10.43 -1.46 -20.56
C ASN A 119 -9.25 -0.64 -21.11
N ASP A 120 -9.44 -0.05 -22.29
CA ASP A 120 -8.44 0.82 -22.94
C ASP A 120 -8.07 2.06 -22.14
N ASP A 121 -8.84 2.40 -21.09
CA ASP A 121 -8.53 3.51 -20.19
C ASP A 121 -7.27 3.27 -19.33
N ILE A 122 -6.69 2.05 -19.38
CA ILE A 122 -5.40 1.72 -18.78
C ILE A 122 -4.22 2.33 -19.55
N PHE A 123 -4.41 2.67 -20.85
CA PHE A 123 -3.40 3.27 -21.69
C PHE A 123 -3.40 4.79 -21.52
N LEU A 124 -2.25 5.33 -21.18
CA LEU A 124 -2.06 6.77 -20.93
C LEU A 124 -0.97 7.31 -21.85
N ASN A 125 -1.27 8.34 -22.64
CA ASN A 125 -0.26 9.00 -23.46
C ASN A 125 0.78 9.71 -22.60
N TYR A 126 2.07 9.57 -22.93
CA TYR A 126 3.19 10.10 -22.14
C TYR A 126 3.12 11.61 -21.92
N GLU A 127 2.93 12.39 -22.99
CA GLU A 127 2.90 13.87 -22.91
C GLU A 127 1.76 14.36 -22.00
N ASN A 128 0.61 13.69 -22.04
CA ASN A 128 -0.50 13.99 -21.14
C ASN A 128 -0.15 13.59 -19.70
N THR A 129 0.49 12.44 -19.51
CA THR A 129 0.83 11.88 -18.20
C THR A 129 1.82 12.74 -17.42
N ILE A 130 2.75 13.41 -18.08
CA ILE A 130 3.68 14.33 -17.42
C ILE A 130 3.03 15.65 -16.96
N SER A 131 1.82 15.98 -17.43
CA SER A 131 1.04 17.11 -16.91
C SER A 131 0.56 16.85 -15.47
N LYS A 132 0.09 17.91 -14.77
CA LYS A 132 -0.44 17.79 -13.41
C LYS A 132 -1.67 16.88 -13.34
N GLU A 133 -2.62 17.05 -14.25
CA GLU A 133 -3.86 16.25 -14.26
C GLU A 133 -3.61 14.82 -14.77
N GLY A 134 -2.80 14.66 -15.81
CA GLY A 134 -2.43 13.32 -16.31
C GLY A 134 -1.64 12.51 -15.27
N PHE A 135 -0.74 13.16 -14.53
CA PHE A 135 -0.02 12.51 -13.44
C PHE A 135 -0.94 12.06 -12.30
N LYS A 136 -1.94 12.87 -11.96
CA LYS A 136 -2.97 12.48 -11.00
C LYS A 136 -3.80 11.29 -11.50
N ASN A 137 -4.10 11.25 -12.80
CA ASN A 137 -4.77 10.11 -13.41
C ASN A 137 -3.91 8.84 -13.33
N LEU A 138 -2.61 8.91 -13.66
CA LEU A 138 -1.66 7.81 -13.49
C LEU A 138 -1.68 7.27 -12.04
N LEU A 139 -1.52 8.13 -11.04
CA LEU A 139 -1.55 7.72 -9.64
C LEU A 139 -2.90 7.09 -9.25
N SER A 140 -4.00 7.61 -9.80
CA SER A 140 -5.32 7.01 -9.59
C SER A 140 -5.43 5.61 -10.17
N LYS A 141 -4.91 5.37 -11.39
CA LYS A 141 -4.90 4.05 -12.02
C LYS A 141 -4.03 3.06 -11.24
N LEU A 142 -2.80 3.46 -10.88
CA LEU A 142 -1.92 2.65 -10.04
C LEU A 142 -2.60 2.27 -8.71
N HIS A 143 -3.29 3.20 -8.07
CA HIS A 143 -4.00 2.93 -6.82
C HIS A 143 -5.22 2.01 -7.01
N THR A 144 -5.98 2.18 -8.09
CA THR A 144 -7.23 1.44 -8.28
C THR A 144 -7.05 0.09 -8.95
N CYS A 145 -6.16 0.00 -9.96
CA CYS A 145 -5.97 -1.19 -10.79
C CYS A 145 -4.62 -1.90 -10.55
N GLY A 146 -3.69 -1.24 -9.86
CA GLY A 146 -2.35 -1.79 -9.60
C GLY A 146 -1.34 -1.54 -10.71
N PHE A 147 -1.76 -1.22 -11.94
CA PHE A 147 -0.87 -0.93 -13.05
C PHE A 147 -1.46 0.08 -14.05
N ALA A 148 -0.62 0.61 -14.93
CA ALA A 148 -0.99 1.42 -16.08
C ALA A 148 0.04 1.24 -17.19
N VAL A 149 -0.37 1.41 -18.45
CA VAL A 149 0.51 1.37 -19.63
C VAL A 149 0.64 2.80 -20.15
N ILE A 150 1.89 3.26 -20.37
CA ILE A 150 2.16 4.61 -20.86
C ILE A 150 2.66 4.49 -22.30
N THR A 151 1.90 5.07 -23.23
CA THR A 151 2.18 5.01 -24.67
C THR A 151 2.97 6.23 -25.14
N ASP A 152 3.50 6.14 -26.36
CA ASP A 152 4.21 7.23 -27.05
C ASP A 152 5.46 7.74 -26.30
N CYS A 153 6.10 6.86 -25.53
CA CYS A 153 7.35 7.15 -24.87
C CYS A 153 8.52 7.22 -25.89
N LYS A 154 9.49 8.10 -25.63
CA LYS A 154 10.79 8.00 -26.31
C LYS A 154 11.47 6.67 -25.96
N LYS A 155 12.17 6.08 -26.92
CA LYS A 155 12.85 4.79 -26.75
C LYS A 155 14.24 4.94 -26.12
N ASP A 156 14.30 5.68 -25.01
CA ASP A 156 15.47 5.89 -24.17
C ASP A 156 15.06 5.94 -22.69
N MET A 157 16.00 6.07 -21.76
CA MET A 157 15.71 6.02 -20.33
C MET A 157 14.98 7.26 -19.80
N SER A 158 14.89 8.36 -20.56
CA SER A 158 14.37 9.65 -20.08
C SER A 158 12.91 9.63 -19.63
N PRO A 159 11.97 8.89 -20.26
CA PRO A 159 10.60 8.78 -19.77
C PRO A 159 10.51 8.12 -18.40
N VAL A 160 11.24 7.02 -18.19
CA VAL A 160 11.27 6.31 -16.91
C VAL A 160 11.82 7.19 -15.82
N GLU A 161 12.97 7.85 -16.08
CA GLU A 161 13.59 8.76 -15.12
C GLU A 161 12.68 9.93 -14.74
N THR A 162 12.03 10.53 -15.73
CA THR A 162 11.10 11.66 -15.53
C THR A 162 9.91 11.25 -14.65
N LEU A 163 9.29 10.12 -14.92
CA LEU A 163 8.15 9.64 -14.16
C LEU A 163 8.56 9.20 -12.76
N ALA A 164 9.66 8.45 -12.63
CA ALA A 164 10.17 8.03 -11.34
C ALA A 164 10.44 9.24 -10.41
N LYS A 165 11.11 10.29 -10.90
CA LYS A 165 11.36 11.54 -10.14
C LYS A 165 10.09 12.28 -9.75
N LYS A 166 9.01 12.18 -10.54
CA LYS A 166 7.72 12.76 -10.18
C LYS A 166 7.00 11.98 -9.08
N ILE A 167 7.16 10.66 -9.05
CA ILE A 167 6.57 9.79 -8.02
C ILE A 167 7.36 9.93 -6.72
N GLY A 168 8.69 9.88 -6.80
CA GLY A 168 9.58 9.94 -5.65
C GLY A 168 11.04 9.84 -6.05
N TYR A 169 11.85 9.17 -5.25
CA TYR A 169 13.23 8.87 -5.59
C TYR A 169 13.36 7.47 -6.21
N VAL A 170 14.32 7.33 -7.10
CA VAL A 170 14.67 6.01 -7.65
C VAL A 170 15.40 5.22 -6.58
N ARG A 171 14.88 4.06 -6.24
CA ARG A 171 15.51 3.16 -5.28
C ARG A 171 16.69 2.43 -5.95
N ASN A 172 17.83 2.44 -5.31
CA ASN A 172 18.94 1.59 -5.71
C ASN A 172 18.67 0.15 -5.23
N SER A 173 18.74 -0.78 -6.15
CA SER A 173 18.75 -2.23 -5.91
C SER A 173 20.16 -2.79 -6.12
N ILE A 174 20.31 -4.10 -6.06
CA ILE A 174 21.55 -4.79 -6.46
C ILE A 174 21.92 -4.55 -7.94
N PHE A 175 20.94 -4.20 -8.77
CA PHE A 175 21.13 -3.86 -10.19
C PHE A 175 21.39 -2.36 -10.42
N GLY A 176 21.49 -1.56 -9.36
CA GLY A 176 21.57 -0.10 -9.43
C GLY A 176 20.23 0.61 -9.32
N GLY A 177 20.16 1.87 -9.72
CA GLY A 177 18.94 2.68 -9.69
C GLY A 177 18.13 2.54 -10.98
N LEU A 178 18.65 3.11 -12.07
CA LEU A 178 18.14 2.92 -13.45
C LEU A 178 19.10 2.02 -14.20
N TRP A 179 18.58 1.00 -14.84
CA TRP A 179 19.40 0.05 -15.59
C TRP A 179 18.65 -0.43 -16.83
N SER A 180 19.40 -0.91 -17.82
CA SER A 180 18.87 -1.51 -19.02
C SER A 180 19.33 -2.96 -19.11
N PHE A 181 18.51 -3.80 -19.68
CA PHE A 181 18.83 -5.21 -19.90
C PHE A 181 18.37 -5.65 -21.29
N GLU A 182 19.04 -6.62 -21.81
CA GLU A 182 18.66 -7.35 -23.02
C GLU A 182 18.91 -8.84 -22.78
N SER A 183 18.29 -9.69 -23.56
CA SER A 183 18.52 -11.14 -23.45
C SER A 183 20.01 -11.45 -23.61
N ASN A 184 20.60 -12.07 -22.60
CA ASN A 184 22.01 -12.45 -22.59
C ASN A 184 22.20 -13.76 -21.82
N ALA A 185 22.61 -14.82 -22.54
CA ALA A 185 22.79 -16.15 -21.99
C ALA A 185 23.93 -16.28 -20.95
N ASP A 186 24.81 -15.29 -20.86
CA ASP A 186 25.96 -15.30 -19.93
C ASP A 186 25.61 -14.71 -18.54
N MET A 187 24.41 -14.16 -18.38
CA MET A 187 23.93 -13.56 -17.12
C MET A 187 23.15 -14.57 -16.28
N ALA A 188 23.34 -14.51 -14.98
CA ALA A 188 22.80 -15.51 -14.03
C ALA A 188 21.32 -15.29 -13.62
N ASP A 189 20.73 -14.12 -13.95
CA ASP A 189 19.36 -13.80 -13.55
C ASP A 189 18.36 -14.21 -14.64
N SER A 190 17.17 -14.68 -14.22
CA SER A 190 16.09 -15.09 -15.13
C SER A 190 15.59 -13.96 -16.03
N ALA A 191 15.77 -12.68 -15.65
CA ALA A 191 15.45 -11.52 -16.49
C ALA A 191 16.25 -11.46 -17.81
N TYR A 192 17.38 -12.16 -17.91
CA TYR A 192 18.22 -12.22 -19.10
C TYR A 192 17.98 -13.45 -19.97
N THR A 193 17.08 -14.34 -19.57
CA THR A 193 16.75 -15.57 -20.32
C THR A 193 15.68 -15.31 -21.39
N ASN A 194 15.57 -16.22 -22.36
CA ASN A 194 14.49 -16.24 -23.35
C ASN A 194 13.31 -17.13 -22.93
N GLU A 195 13.29 -17.60 -21.68
CA GLU A 195 12.22 -18.45 -21.17
C GLU A 195 11.03 -17.60 -20.72
N GLU A 196 9.83 -18.17 -20.86
CA GLU A 196 8.61 -17.54 -20.34
C GLU A 196 8.67 -17.47 -18.81
N LEU A 197 8.56 -16.27 -18.28
CA LEU A 197 8.41 -16.04 -16.86
C LEU A 197 6.93 -16.05 -16.46
N ARG A 198 6.58 -16.91 -15.51
CA ARG A 198 5.24 -16.94 -14.92
C ARG A 198 4.97 -15.70 -14.08
N PRO A 199 3.70 -15.31 -13.88
CA PRO A 199 3.36 -14.21 -12.99
C PRO A 199 4.01 -14.35 -11.62
N HIS A 200 4.72 -13.31 -11.19
CA HIS A 200 5.45 -13.26 -9.93
C HIS A 200 5.58 -11.82 -9.41
N THR A 201 6.01 -11.68 -8.19
CA THR A 201 6.43 -10.40 -7.61
C THR A 201 7.93 -10.40 -7.40
N ASP A 202 8.59 -9.29 -7.71
CA ASP A 202 10.03 -9.19 -7.63
C ASP A 202 10.58 -9.06 -6.21
N SER A 203 11.84 -9.45 -6.03
CA SER A 203 12.66 -9.22 -4.84
C SER A 203 12.03 -9.76 -3.55
N THR A 204 11.50 -10.98 -3.59
CA THR A 204 10.96 -11.64 -2.37
C THR A 204 12.04 -11.90 -1.33
N TYR A 205 13.30 -11.88 -1.74
CA TYR A 205 14.49 -11.96 -0.89
C TYR A 205 14.86 -10.64 -0.19
N SER A 206 14.17 -9.54 -0.45
CA SER A 206 14.44 -8.23 0.16
C SER A 206 13.38 -7.87 1.19
N ASN A 207 13.78 -7.44 2.40
CA ASN A 207 12.85 -6.95 3.41
C ASN A 207 12.02 -5.76 2.93
N ASP A 208 12.60 -4.96 2.05
CA ASP A 208 11.96 -3.81 1.41
C ASP A 208 11.76 -4.12 -0.08
N ALA A 209 10.73 -4.90 -0.39
CA ALA A 209 10.35 -5.22 -1.78
C ALA A 209 9.93 -3.96 -2.56
N PRO A 210 10.07 -3.93 -3.91
CA PRO A 210 9.64 -2.80 -4.73
C PRO A 210 8.18 -2.42 -4.50
N GLY A 211 7.91 -1.13 -4.30
CA GLY A 211 6.55 -0.61 -4.24
C GLY A 211 5.95 -0.40 -5.63
N LEU A 212 6.73 0.20 -6.53
CA LEU A 212 6.39 0.40 -7.94
C LEU A 212 7.59 0.04 -8.81
N GLN A 213 7.33 -0.60 -9.93
CA GLN A 213 8.31 -0.91 -10.96
C GLN A 213 7.91 -0.23 -12.27
N LEU A 214 8.86 0.42 -12.92
CA LEU A 214 8.68 1.04 -14.22
C LEU A 214 9.54 0.29 -15.25
N LEU A 215 8.89 -0.29 -16.23
CA LEU A 215 9.53 -0.98 -17.36
C LEU A 215 9.26 -0.20 -18.65
N LEU A 216 10.27 -0.03 -19.50
CA LEU A 216 10.14 0.59 -20.82
C LEU A 216 10.74 -0.33 -21.87
N CYS A 217 9.94 -0.72 -22.84
CA CYS A 217 10.42 -1.43 -24.02
C CYS A 217 11.08 -0.43 -25.00
N CYS A 218 12.41 -0.43 -25.06
CA CYS A 218 13.16 0.41 -25.99
C CYS A 218 13.26 -0.21 -27.38
N LYS A 219 13.27 -1.53 -27.49
CA LYS A 219 13.33 -2.29 -28.73
C LYS A 219 12.58 -3.59 -28.58
N TYR A 220 11.70 -3.87 -29.54
CA TYR A 220 11.02 -5.15 -29.64
C TYR A 220 11.39 -5.80 -30.97
N ASP A 221 12.03 -6.96 -30.91
CA ASP A 221 12.53 -7.71 -32.07
C ASP A 221 12.43 -9.22 -31.74
N ALA A 222 11.23 -9.66 -31.42
CA ALA A 222 10.98 -11.01 -30.95
C ALA A 222 9.60 -11.51 -31.43
N ILE A 223 9.38 -12.81 -31.32
CA ILE A 223 8.05 -13.44 -31.43
C ILE A 223 7.66 -13.84 -30.01
N GLY A 224 6.47 -13.41 -29.53
CA GLY A 224 6.07 -13.57 -28.12
C GLY A 224 6.66 -12.45 -27.25
N GLY A 225 6.89 -12.70 -25.97
CA GLY A 225 7.43 -11.71 -25.03
C GLY A 225 6.37 -10.70 -24.56
N GLU A 226 5.12 -11.09 -24.54
CA GLU A 226 4.02 -10.29 -23.97
C GLU A 226 4.25 -10.08 -22.47
N SER A 227 4.00 -8.86 -22.01
CA SER A 227 3.89 -8.57 -20.57
C SER A 227 2.59 -9.14 -20.04
N ILE A 228 2.67 -9.90 -18.95
CA ILE A 228 1.55 -10.54 -18.29
C ILE A 228 1.30 -9.84 -16.95
N MET A 229 0.07 -9.32 -16.77
CA MET A 229 -0.37 -8.74 -15.50
C MET A 229 -1.49 -9.58 -14.90
N VAL A 230 -1.38 -9.85 -13.60
CA VAL A 230 -2.38 -10.60 -12.82
C VAL A 230 -2.70 -9.83 -11.54
N ASP A 231 -3.97 -9.69 -11.23
CA ASP A 231 -4.39 -9.13 -9.94
C ASP A 231 -4.26 -10.18 -8.83
N GLY A 232 -3.17 -10.10 -8.09
CA GLY A 232 -2.91 -10.99 -6.95
C GLY A 232 -3.94 -10.89 -5.84
N LEU A 233 -4.62 -9.74 -5.67
CA LEU A 233 -5.72 -9.59 -4.70
C LEU A 233 -6.93 -10.41 -5.14
N LYS A 234 -7.22 -10.44 -6.46
CA LYS A 234 -8.29 -11.26 -7.03
C LYS A 234 -8.02 -12.75 -6.82
N ILE A 235 -6.78 -13.19 -7.07
CA ILE A 235 -6.38 -14.58 -6.84
C ILE A 235 -6.57 -14.96 -5.37
N ALA A 236 -6.09 -14.13 -4.46
CA ALA A 236 -6.22 -14.36 -3.01
C ALA A 236 -7.70 -14.42 -2.55
N GLU A 237 -8.56 -13.54 -3.08
CA GLU A 237 -10.00 -13.54 -2.80
C GLU A 237 -10.66 -14.84 -3.25
N ILE A 238 -10.34 -15.33 -4.46
CA ILE A 238 -10.85 -16.59 -4.99
C ILE A 238 -10.42 -17.77 -4.12
N ILE A 239 -9.16 -17.82 -3.70
CA ILE A 239 -8.68 -18.88 -2.82
C ILE A 239 -9.42 -18.84 -1.49
N LYS A 240 -9.60 -17.65 -0.90
CA LYS A 240 -10.35 -17.46 0.35
C LYS A 240 -11.77 -18.01 0.27
N ILE A 241 -12.46 -17.81 -0.87
CA ILE A 241 -13.82 -18.29 -1.11
C ILE A 241 -13.84 -19.81 -1.35
N LYS A 242 -12.89 -20.32 -2.15
CA LYS A 242 -12.85 -21.73 -2.53
C LYS A 242 -12.39 -22.65 -1.42
N ASN A 243 -11.37 -22.23 -0.68
CA ASN A 243 -10.76 -23.02 0.39
C ASN A 243 -10.07 -22.12 1.41
N LYS A 244 -10.76 -21.89 2.52
CA LYS A 244 -10.28 -21.02 3.59
C LYS A 244 -9.00 -21.55 4.25
N ASP A 245 -8.84 -22.87 4.39
CA ASP A 245 -7.66 -23.45 5.03
C ASP A 245 -6.40 -23.22 4.20
N LEU A 246 -6.50 -23.33 2.87
CA LEU A 246 -5.41 -22.98 1.96
C LEU A 246 -5.09 -21.47 2.01
N TYR A 247 -6.12 -20.62 2.08
CA TYR A 247 -5.93 -19.18 2.24
C TYR A 247 -5.22 -18.85 3.56
N ASP A 248 -5.68 -19.42 4.68
CA ASP A 248 -5.08 -19.22 6.00
C ASP A 248 -3.61 -19.71 6.02
N ASN A 249 -3.31 -20.79 5.30
CA ASN A 249 -1.94 -21.27 5.13
C ASN A 249 -1.06 -20.24 4.41
N LEU A 250 -1.55 -19.63 3.31
CA LEU A 250 -0.82 -18.60 2.56
C LEU A 250 -0.66 -17.28 3.34
N THR A 251 -1.48 -17.05 4.36
CA THR A 251 -1.38 -15.85 5.22
C THR A 251 -0.50 -16.05 6.45
N ASN A 252 -0.31 -17.28 6.92
CA ASN A 252 0.37 -17.58 8.18
C ASN A 252 1.78 -18.14 8.01
N ILE A 253 2.07 -18.78 6.87
CA ILE A 253 3.40 -19.36 6.63
C ILE A 253 4.32 -18.32 5.99
N GLU A 254 5.39 -17.98 6.69
CA GLU A 254 6.46 -17.16 6.16
C GLU A 254 7.34 -17.97 5.19
N VAL A 255 7.34 -17.58 3.94
CA VAL A 255 8.12 -18.18 2.86
C VAL A 255 9.44 -17.44 2.73
N PRO A 256 10.59 -18.14 2.85
CA PRO A 256 11.89 -17.51 2.66
C PRO A 256 12.18 -17.28 1.17
N GLY A 257 12.71 -16.10 0.86
CA GLY A 257 13.35 -15.77 -0.41
C GLY A 257 14.86 -15.62 -0.20
N ASN A 258 15.64 -15.98 -1.20
CA ASN A 258 17.10 -15.84 -1.22
C ASN A 258 17.58 -15.36 -2.57
N TYR A 259 18.57 -14.47 -2.55
CA TYR A 259 19.38 -14.11 -3.70
C TYR A 259 20.86 -14.21 -3.32
N THR A 260 21.63 -14.91 -4.14
CA THR A 260 23.08 -15.01 -3.99
C THR A 260 23.73 -14.71 -5.34
N GLY A 261 24.40 -13.59 -5.46
CA GLY A 261 25.04 -13.14 -6.69
C GLY A 261 25.69 -11.77 -6.49
N ASP A 262 26.50 -11.34 -7.44
CA ASP A 262 27.10 -10.00 -7.51
C ASP A 262 27.79 -9.55 -6.21
N GLY A 263 28.35 -10.51 -5.45
CA GLY A 263 29.04 -10.24 -4.19
C GLY A 263 28.11 -9.97 -2.98
N VAL A 264 26.81 -10.21 -3.10
CA VAL A 264 25.85 -10.03 -2.03
C VAL A 264 25.03 -11.29 -1.78
N ILE A 265 24.53 -11.41 -0.54
CA ILE A 265 23.56 -12.42 -0.13
C ILE A 265 22.39 -11.65 0.50
N LEU A 266 21.19 -11.85 -0.02
CA LEU A 266 19.97 -11.23 0.48
C LEU A 266 18.99 -12.33 0.89
N GLU A 267 18.40 -12.16 2.05
CA GLU A 267 17.42 -13.09 2.59
C GLU A 267 16.28 -12.33 3.27
N ALA A 268 15.06 -12.73 2.99
CA ALA A 268 13.88 -12.22 3.68
C ALA A 268 12.82 -13.30 3.81
N LYS A 269 11.91 -13.14 4.76
CA LYS A 269 10.77 -14.04 4.95
C LYS A 269 9.49 -13.24 5.03
N ARG A 270 8.45 -13.72 4.37
CA ARG A 270 7.11 -13.14 4.47
C ARG A 270 6.05 -14.12 3.98
N PRO A 271 4.80 -13.99 4.44
CA PRO A 271 3.71 -14.77 3.89
C PRO A 271 3.43 -14.36 2.43
N ILE A 272 2.87 -15.28 1.64
CA ILE A 272 2.44 -14.99 0.27
C ILE A 272 1.34 -13.94 0.28
N ILE A 273 0.42 -14.02 1.23
CA ILE A 273 -0.66 -13.05 1.43
C ILE A 273 -0.43 -12.36 2.78
N LYS A 274 0.08 -11.14 2.77
CA LYS A 274 0.24 -10.36 4.00
C LYS A 274 -1.04 -9.58 4.30
N LEU A 275 -1.53 -9.68 5.53
CA LEU A 275 -2.67 -8.93 6.01
C LEU A 275 -2.22 -7.71 6.83
N ASP A 276 -3.06 -6.67 6.83
CA ASP A 276 -2.93 -5.52 7.72
C ASP A 276 -3.59 -5.79 9.10
N ASP A 277 -3.57 -4.79 9.99
CA ASP A 277 -4.18 -4.82 11.31
C ASP A 277 -5.72 -4.95 11.30
N LYS A 278 -6.34 -4.75 10.13
CA LYS A 278 -7.79 -4.91 9.90
C LYS A 278 -8.14 -6.21 9.17
N ASN A 279 -7.19 -7.14 9.04
CA ASN A 279 -7.31 -8.37 8.27
C ASN A 279 -7.65 -8.14 6.78
N GLN A 280 -7.23 -7.00 6.21
CA GLN A 280 -7.30 -6.74 4.77
C GLN A 280 -5.97 -7.10 4.12
N ILE A 281 -6.00 -7.52 2.86
CA ILE A 281 -4.79 -7.89 2.14
C ILE A 281 -3.96 -6.61 1.90
N ALA A 282 -2.78 -6.56 2.49
CA ALA A 282 -1.84 -5.45 2.39
C ALA A 282 -0.80 -5.66 1.28
N GLN A 283 -0.41 -6.91 1.02
CA GLN A 283 0.63 -7.24 0.05
C GLN A 283 0.49 -8.70 -0.42
N ILE A 284 0.82 -8.92 -1.69
CA ILE A 284 1.08 -10.25 -2.26
C ILE A 284 2.58 -10.37 -2.52
N SER A 285 3.16 -11.51 -2.13
CA SER A 285 4.57 -11.86 -2.37
C SER A 285 4.63 -13.29 -2.90
N PHE A 286 4.65 -13.45 -4.21
CA PHE A 286 4.68 -14.75 -4.86
C PHE A 286 5.79 -14.81 -5.90
N ASN A 287 6.84 -15.55 -5.62
CA ASN A 287 7.94 -15.80 -6.56
C ASN A 287 8.51 -17.19 -6.32
N ASN A 288 8.40 -18.05 -7.30
CA ASN A 288 8.96 -19.39 -7.21
C ASN A 288 10.45 -19.42 -7.53
N TYR A 289 10.97 -18.44 -8.29
CA TYR A 289 12.37 -18.37 -8.72
C TYR A 289 13.30 -18.02 -7.55
N ASP A 290 12.85 -17.12 -6.65
CA ASP A 290 13.61 -16.63 -5.49
C ASP A 290 13.39 -17.48 -4.23
N ARG A 291 12.50 -18.46 -4.27
CA ARG A 291 12.14 -19.21 -3.06
C ARG A 291 13.28 -20.05 -2.53
N ALA A 292 13.73 -19.75 -1.32
CA ALA A 292 14.76 -20.51 -0.63
C ALA A 292 14.21 -21.82 -0.05
N PRO A 293 15.07 -22.83 0.16
CA PRO A 293 14.69 -24.04 0.87
C PRO A 293 14.22 -23.75 2.30
N PHE A 294 13.10 -24.34 2.70
CA PHE A 294 12.61 -24.32 4.07
C PHE A 294 11.84 -25.60 4.38
N ARG A 295 11.65 -25.88 5.65
CA ARG A 295 11.05 -27.15 6.10
C ARG A 295 9.88 -26.88 7.03
N LEU A 296 8.77 -27.53 6.74
CA LEU A 296 7.58 -27.61 7.57
C LEU A 296 7.42 -29.06 8.07
N ASP A 297 6.51 -29.31 9.01
CA ASP A 297 6.09 -30.66 9.32
C ASP A 297 5.38 -31.32 8.11
N PRO A 298 5.23 -32.65 8.07
CA PRO A 298 4.70 -33.34 6.89
C PRO A 298 3.29 -32.93 6.49
N GLU A 299 2.39 -32.71 7.44
CA GLU A 299 1.00 -32.33 7.18
C GLU A 299 0.92 -30.90 6.65
N LEU A 300 1.57 -29.98 7.31
CA LEU A 300 1.62 -28.58 6.89
C LEU A 300 2.34 -28.41 5.55
N THR A 301 3.36 -29.24 5.28
CA THR A 301 4.04 -29.27 3.97
C THR A 301 3.04 -29.58 2.85
N LYS A 302 2.21 -30.61 3.02
CA LYS A 302 1.23 -30.99 2.00
C LYS A 302 0.24 -29.85 1.73
N ILE A 303 -0.34 -29.28 2.78
CA ILE A 303 -1.29 -28.16 2.66
C ILE A 303 -0.66 -26.94 1.99
N PHE A 304 0.60 -26.63 2.36
CA PHE A 304 1.34 -25.52 1.76
C PHE A 304 1.55 -25.71 0.24
N TYR A 305 1.95 -26.90 -0.20
CA TYR A 305 2.13 -27.18 -1.62
C TYR A 305 0.79 -27.19 -2.40
N GLU A 306 -0.28 -27.66 -1.79
CA GLU A 306 -1.64 -27.54 -2.36
C GLU A 306 -2.04 -26.06 -2.52
N ALA A 307 -1.77 -25.22 -1.53
CA ALA A 307 -2.06 -23.79 -1.57
C ALA A 307 -1.25 -23.05 -2.65
N ILE A 308 0.05 -23.33 -2.75
CA ILE A 308 0.93 -22.81 -3.80
C ILE A 308 0.43 -23.24 -5.18
N SER A 309 0.10 -24.52 -5.35
CA SER A 309 -0.39 -25.05 -6.62
C SER A 309 -1.70 -24.38 -7.04
N LEU A 310 -2.62 -24.15 -6.10
CA LEU A 310 -3.86 -23.45 -6.39
C LEU A 310 -3.61 -21.99 -6.79
N PHE A 311 -2.70 -21.29 -6.08
CA PHE A 311 -2.33 -19.92 -6.41
C PHE A 311 -1.73 -19.82 -7.82
N ASP A 312 -0.73 -20.65 -8.12
CA ASP A 312 -0.05 -20.68 -9.41
C ASP A 312 -1.01 -21.02 -10.56
N ASN A 313 -1.86 -22.03 -10.39
CA ASN A 313 -2.84 -22.43 -11.42
C ASN A 313 -3.85 -21.32 -11.72
N LEU A 314 -4.30 -20.58 -10.71
CA LEU A 314 -5.20 -19.45 -10.91
C LEU A 314 -4.45 -18.29 -11.61
N ALA A 315 -3.23 -17.95 -11.16
CA ALA A 315 -2.43 -16.89 -11.76
C ALA A 315 -2.04 -17.19 -13.22
N ASN A 316 -1.94 -18.46 -13.60
CA ASN A 316 -1.65 -18.88 -14.98
C ASN A 316 -2.89 -19.13 -15.84
N SER A 317 -4.09 -18.87 -15.33
CA SER A 317 -5.32 -18.98 -16.11
C SER A 317 -5.56 -17.75 -16.98
N GLU A 318 -5.90 -17.95 -18.24
CA GLU A 318 -6.25 -16.87 -19.19
C GLU A 318 -7.34 -15.93 -18.67
N GLN A 319 -8.24 -16.41 -17.83
CA GLN A 319 -9.29 -15.60 -17.21
C GLN A 319 -8.72 -14.45 -16.37
N TYR A 320 -7.55 -14.66 -15.75
CA TYR A 320 -6.95 -13.69 -14.81
C TYR A 320 -5.72 -12.99 -15.36
N GLN A 321 -5.26 -13.36 -16.56
CA GLN A 321 -4.09 -12.78 -17.21
C GLN A 321 -4.47 -11.71 -18.21
N TRP A 322 -4.14 -10.46 -17.93
CA TRP A 322 -4.10 -9.43 -18.95
C TRP A 322 -2.74 -9.47 -19.66
N ARG A 323 -2.73 -9.47 -20.99
CA ARG A 323 -1.51 -9.61 -21.79
C ARG A 323 -1.39 -8.47 -22.80
N HIS A 324 -0.19 -7.96 -22.98
CA HIS A 324 0.09 -6.91 -23.94
C HIS A 324 1.57 -6.91 -24.36
N ILE A 325 1.85 -6.62 -25.62
CA ILE A 325 3.19 -6.35 -26.11
C ILE A 325 3.49 -4.87 -25.86
N LEU A 326 4.48 -4.60 -25.02
CA LEU A 326 4.91 -3.24 -24.67
C LEU A 326 5.78 -2.63 -25.76
#